data_48edf143bbdb03aa0ee17c6a02bcafed
#
_entry.id   48edf143bbdb03aa0ee17c6a02bcafed
#
_cell.length_a   1.000
_cell.length_b   1.000
_cell.length_c   1.000
_cell.angle_alpha   90.00
_cell.angle_beta   90.00
_cell.angle_gamma   90.00
#
_symmetry.space_group_name_H-M   'P 1'
#
loop_
_entity.id
_entity.type
_entity.pdbx_description
1 polymer ?
#
loop_
_entity_poly.entity_id
_entity_poly.type
_entity_poly.pdbx_seq_one_letter_code
_entity_poly.pdbx_strand_id
1 'polypeptide(L)'
;HATGGIRFATDQLELDHFKRVEGVAANIGFRMQIISPEEIRRLNPFVTTDGVLAGAWTLDDGYVDPSSACNAMATAAKRLGSTIVRHNRVLGIERLPSGEFKVATEQGDITCEHVVNAAGCYADRVSAWLGVQTRFANIKHQYVVTGPVREFLERDGEIPVMRDPH
;
A
#
# COMPACT_ATOMS: atom_id res chain seq x y z
N HIS A 1 4.39 4.65 11.54
CA HIS A 1 4.51 6.11 11.71
C HIS A 1 3.21 6.78 11.24
N ALA A 2 2.43 7.29 12.17
CA ALA A 2 1.18 8.02 11.90
C ALA A 2 1.50 9.53 11.81
N THR A 3 2.00 9.94 10.66
CA THR A 3 2.45 11.33 10.42
C THR A 3 1.36 12.20 9.77
N GLY A 4 0.26 11.57 9.37
CA GLY A 4 -0.72 12.16 8.48
C GLY A 4 -0.30 12.08 7.01
N GLY A 5 -1.26 12.30 6.12
CA GLY A 5 -1.05 12.37 4.68
C GLY A 5 -1.80 13.53 4.08
N ILE A 6 -1.19 14.28 3.16
CA ILE A 6 -1.79 15.40 2.47
C ILE A 6 -1.75 15.15 0.97
N ARG A 7 -2.90 15.20 0.31
CA ARG A 7 -3.04 15.17 -1.15
C ARG A 7 -3.36 16.58 -1.64
N PHE A 8 -2.66 17.04 -2.67
CA PHE A 8 -2.90 18.37 -3.22
C PHE A 8 -4.06 18.36 -4.21
N ALA A 9 -4.84 19.43 -4.20
CA ALA A 9 -5.75 19.79 -5.27
C ALA A 9 -5.14 20.96 -6.04
N THR A 10 -4.88 20.77 -7.30
CA THR A 10 -4.30 21.78 -8.19
C THR A 10 -5.33 22.35 -9.15
N ASP A 11 -6.50 21.72 -9.24
CA ASP A 11 -7.64 22.20 -9.99
C ASP A 11 -8.96 22.11 -9.20
N GLN A 12 -10.01 22.73 -9.75
CA GLN A 12 -11.31 22.77 -9.11
C GLN A 12 -12.00 21.41 -9.05
N LEU A 13 -11.76 20.54 -10.01
CA LEU A 13 -12.36 19.19 -10.07
C LEU A 13 -11.84 18.32 -8.92
N GLU A 14 -10.54 18.37 -8.66
CA GLU A 14 -9.90 17.69 -7.53
C GLU A 14 -10.40 18.23 -6.20
N LEU A 15 -10.49 19.56 -6.07
CA LEU A 15 -11.00 20.17 -4.85
C LEU A 15 -12.46 19.77 -4.58
N ASP A 16 -13.31 19.75 -5.59
CA ASP A 16 -14.70 19.32 -5.45
C ASP A 16 -14.82 17.82 -5.16
N HIS A 17 -13.89 17.00 -5.69
CA HIS A 17 -13.79 15.61 -5.33
C HIS A 17 -13.42 15.44 -3.84
N PHE A 18 -12.43 16.17 -3.36
CA PHE A 18 -12.01 16.10 -1.95
C PHE A 18 -13.10 16.53 -0.99
N LYS A 19 -13.86 17.58 -1.31
CA LYS A 19 -15.03 18.00 -0.50
C LYS A 19 -16.09 16.90 -0.38
N ARG A 20 -16.34 16.16 -1.48
CA ARG A 20 -17.25 15.01 -1.42
C ARG A 20 -16.70 13.89 -0.55
N VAL A 21 -15.40 13.59 -0.69
CA VAL A 21 -14.73 12.55 0.12
C VAL A 21 -14.72 12.94 1.60
N GLU A 22 -14.48 14.20 1.94
CA GLU A 22 -14.55 14.71 3.32
C GLU A 22 -15.92 14.46 3.94
N GLY A 23 -17.02 14.73 3.21
CA GLY A 23 -18.38 14.43 3.66
C GLY A 23 -18.63 12.95 3.91
N VAL A 24 -18.11 12.07 3.03
CA VAL A 24 -18.18 10.61 3.23
C VAL A 24 -17.34 10.19 4.43
N ALA A 25 -16.13 10.71 4.55
CA ALA A 25 -15.21 10.41 5.65
C ALA A 25 -15.85 10.74 7.02
N ALA A 26 -16.48 11.91 7.12
CA ALA A 26 -17.20 12.33 8.34
C ALA A 26 -18.31 11.35 8.73
N ASN A 27 -19.06 10.81 7.75
CA ASN A 27 -20.16 9.86 8.00
C ASN A 27 -19.67 8.48 8.52
N ILE A 28 -18.45 8.08 8.19
CA ILE A 28 -17.87 6.81 8.64
C ILE A 28 -16.89 6.96 9.81
N GLY A 29 -16.77 8.18 10.35
CA GLY A 29 -15.87 8.47 11.47
C GLY A 29 -14.38 8.54 11.09
N PHE A 30 -14.07 8.74 9.81
CA PHE A 30 -12.70 8.88 9.32
C PHE A 30 -12.27 10.35 9.34
N ARG A 31 -11.09 10.64 9.90
CA ARG A 31 -10.61 12.01 10.08
C ARG A 31 -9.91 12.53 8.85
N MET A 32 -10.63 13.29 8.04
CA MET A 32 -10.10 14.00 6.88
C MET A 32 -10.57 15.46 6.93
N GLN A 33 -9.74 16.39 6.51
CA GLN A 33 -10.01 17.82 6.50
C GLN A 33 -9.47 18.46 5.22
N ILE A 34 -10.21 19.42 4.69
CA ILE A 34 -9.70 20.30 3.64
C ILE A 34 -8.96 21.46 4.29
N ILE A 35 -7.69 21.62 3.94
CA ILE A 35 -6.79 22.63 4.50
C ILE A 35 -6.28 23.59 3.42
N SER A 36 -5.95 24.81 3.83
CA SER A 36 -5.41 25.83 2.93
C SER A 36 -3.93 25.59 2.57
N PRO A 37 -3.42 26.24 1.50
CA PRO A 37 -1.99 26.20 1.18
C PRO A 37 -1.08 26.73 2.31
N GLU A 38 -1.55 27.70 3.10
CA GLU A 38 -0.84 28.22 4.28
C GLU A 38 -0.72 27.16 5.35
N GLU A 39 -1.78 26.41 5.59
CA GLU A 39 -1.79 25.31 6.55
C GLU A 39 -0.88 24.16 6.09
N ILE A 40 -0.85 23.86 4.79
CA ILE A 40 0.08 22.89 4.21
C ILE A 40 1.52 23.29 4.50
N ARG A 41 1.89 24.57 4.26
CA ARG A 41 3.24 25.09 4.57
C ARG A 41 3.57 25.06 6.06
N ARG A 42 2.57 25.27 6.92
CA ARG A 42 2.76 25.15 8.37
C ARG A 42 3.10 23.73 8.78
N LEU A 43 2.42 22.74 8.19
CA LEU A 43 2.64 21.31 8.47
C LEU A 43 3.93 20.79 7.84
N ASN A 44 4.25 21.25 6.64
CA ASN A 44 5.49 20.92 5.94
C ASN A 44 6.10 22.17 5.30
N PRO A 45 7.08 22.84 5.95
CA PRO A 45 7.69 24.06 5.43
C PRO A 45 8.64 23.83 4.25
N PHE A 46 8.90 22.59 3.87
CA PHE A 46 9.77 22.24 2.75
C PHE A 46 9.05 22.06 1.42
N VAL A 47 7.73 22.19 1.41
CA VAL A 47 6.93 22.03 0.21
C VAL A 47 6.58 23.38 -0.41
N THR A 48 6.66 23.48 -1.74
CA THR A 48 6.04 24.59 -2.47
C THR A 48 4.55 24.35 -2.66
N THR A 49 3.78 25.41 -2.55
CA THR A 49 2.31 25.35 -2.75
C THR A 49 1.87 26.22 -3.92
N ASP A 50 2.78 26.54 -4.83
CA ASP A 50 2.45 27.30 -6.04
C ASP A 50 1.48 26.49 -6.91
N GLY A 51 0.34 27.09 -7.26
CA GLY A 51 -0.72 26.41 -8.01
C GLY A 51 -1.59 25.44 -7.20
N VAL A 52 -1.31 25.24 -5.90
CA VAL A 52 -2.15 24.42 -5.02
C VAL A 52 -3.35 25.21 -4.52
N LEU A 53 -4.56 24.71 -4.77
CA LEU A 53 -5.81 25.31 -4.31
C LEU A 53 -6.13 24.93 -2.85
N ALA A 54 -5.88 23.68 -2.48
CA ALA A 54 -6.12 23.14 -1.16
C ALA A 54 -5.38 21.82 -0.96
N GLY A 55 -5.37 21.32 0.28
CA GLY A 55 -4.93 19.99 0.62
C GLY A 55 -6.02 19.17 1.29
N ALA A 56 -6.14 17.91 0.91
CA ALA A 56 -6.93 16.94 1.63
C ALA A 56 -6.04 16.26 2.67
N TRP A 57 -6.16 16.67 3.93
CA TRP A 57 -5.36 16.15 5.03
C TRP A 57 -6.05 15.01 5.74
N THR A 58 -5.45 13.85 5.70
CA THR A 58 -5.85 12.65 6.42
C THR A 58 -4.97 12.50 7.67
N LEU A 59 -5.56 12.72 8.84
CA LEU A 59 -4.81 12.81 10.10
C LEU A 59 -4.20 11.47 10.54
N ASP A 60 -4.91 10.38 10.28
CA ASP A 60 -4.52 9.02 10.72
C ASP A 60 -3.71 8.25 9.66
N ASP A 61 -3.37 8.90 8.55
CA ASP A 61 -2.51 8.33 7.51
C ASP A 61 -1.03 8.40 7.93
N GLY A 62 -0.17 7.80 7.12
CA GLY A 62 1.26 7.82 7.37
C GLY A 62 2.00 6.84 6.48
N TYR A 63 3.10 6.31 7.00
CA TYR A 63 3.91 5.34 6.28
C TYR A 63 4.37 4.19 7.18
N VAL A 64 4.72 3.10 6.55
CA VAL A 64 5.24 1.90 7.20
C VAL A 64 6.40 1.35 6.38
N ASP A 65 7.41 0.80 7.06
CA ASP A 65 8.41 -0.02 6.37
C ASP A 65 7.76 -1.33 5.89
N PRO A 66 7.74 -1.61 4.58
CA PRO A 66 7.03 -2.77 4.03
C PRO A 66 7.55 -4.10 4.58
N SER A 67 8.86 -4.23 4.78
CA SER A 67 9.47 -5.45 5.31
C SER A 67 9.08 -5.70 6.75
N SER A 68 9.08 -4.65 7.58
CA SER A 68 8.65 -4.73 8.97
C SER A 68 7.17 -5.10 9.08
N ALA A 69 6.31 -4.51 8.24
CA ALA A 69 4.88 -4.83 8.19
C ALA A 69 4.65 -6.31 7.81
N CYS A 70 5.29 -6.79 6.74
CA CYS A 70 5.19 -8.19 6.32
C CYS A 70 5.69 -9.16 7.42
N ASN A 71 6.82 -8.84 8.07
CA ASN A 71 7.36 -9.67 9.13
C ASN A 71 6.46 -9.69 10.38
N ALA A 72 5.84 -8.56 10.73
CA ALA A 72 4.89 -8.48 11.83
C ALA A 72 3.65 -9.35 11.56
N MET A 73 3.05 -9.25 10.36
CA MET A 73 1.92 -10.08 9.94
C MET A 73 2.29 -11.57 9.92
N ALA A 74 3.45 -11.92 9.38
CA ALA A 74 3.93 -13.30 9.36
C ALA A 74 4.14 -13.86 10.78
N THR A 75 4.67 -13.04 11.69
CA THR A 75 4.84 -13.41 13.09
C THR A 75 3.49 -13.64 13.79
N ALA A 76 2.52 -12.77 13.54
CA ALA A 76 1.17 -12.93 14.08
C ALA A 76 0.49 -14.19 13.53
N ALA A 77 0.58 -14.46 12.23
CA ALA A 77 0.04 -15.66 11.62
C ALA A 77 0.62 -16.95 12.23
N LYS A 78 1.95 -16.99 12.44
CA LYS A 78 2.60 -18.13 13.11
C LYS A 78 2.09 -18.34 14.53
N ARG A 79 1.88 -17.27 15.30
CA ARG A 79 1.31 -17.35 16.66
C ARG A 79 -0.11 -17.91 16.66
N LEU A 80 -0.85 -17.73 15.57
CA LEU A 80 -2.19 -18.27 15.35
C LEU A 80 -2.19 -19.68 14.74
N GLY A 81 -1.03 -20.33 14.63
CA GLY A 81 -0.89 -21.70 14.15
C GLY A 81 -0.63 -21.86 12.65
N SER A 82 -0.47 -20.77 11.91
CA SER A 82 -0.11 -20.88 10.48
C SER A 82 1.34 -21.30 10.28
N THR A 83 1.57 -22.18 9.30
CA THR A 83 2.93 -22.55 8.86
C THR A 83 3.37 -21.62 7.74
N ILE A 84 4.53 -20.98 7.89
CA ILE A 84 5.15 -20.17 6.85
C ILE A 84 6.46 -20.80 6.46
N VAL A 85 6.52 -21.29 5.23
CA VAL A 85 7.72 -21.91 4.65
C VAL A 85 8.38 -20.88 3.73
N ARG A 86 9.59 -20.47 4.09
CA ARG A 86 10.39 -19.52 3.30
C ARG A 86 11.34 -20.29 2.39
N HIS A 87 11.80 -19.61 1.32
CA HIS A 87 12.74 -20.21 0.35
C HIS A 87 12.21 -21.53 -0.22
N ASN A 88 10.91 -21.62 -0.44
CA ASN A 88 10.24 -22.77 -1.01
C ASN A 88 9.37 -22.30 -2.19
N ARG A 89 9.96 -22.31 -3.36
CA ARG A 89 9.29 -21.86 -4.58
C ARG A 89 8.21 -22.85 -4.98
N VAL A 90 7.02 -22.34 -5.30
CA VAL A 90 5.97 -23.11 -5.95
C VAL A 90 6.31 -23.28 -7.43
N LEU A 91 6.26 -24.51 -7.90
CA LEU A 91 6.64 -24.92 -9.26
C LEU A 91 5.43 -25.17 -10.15
N GLY A 92 4.28 -25.49 -9.57
CA GLY A 92 3.03 -25.75 -10.27
C GLY A 92 1.88 -26.02 -9.32
N ILE A 93 0.67 -25.90 -9.84
CA ILE A 93 -0.56 -26.24 -9.13
C ILE A 93 -1.44 -27.02 -10.10
N GLU A 94 -1.96 -28.15 -9.65
CA GLU A 94 -2.95 -28.95 -10.40
C GLU A 94 -4.15 -29.27 -9.54
N ARG A 95 -5.32 -29.40 -10.16
CA ARG A 95 -6.53 -29.88 -9.49
C ARG A 95 -6.62 -31.37 -9.61
N LEU A 96 -6.72 -32.07 -8.50
CA LEU A 96 -6.86 -33.52 -8.44
C LEU A 96 -8.29 -33.96 -8.73
N PRO A 97 -8.50 -35.24 -9.15
CA PRO A 97 -9.86 -35.78 -9.33
C PRO A 97 -10.71 -35.76 -8.05
N SER A 98 -10.09 -35.73 -6.86
CA SER A 98 -10.77 -35.56 -5.57
C SER A 98 -11.37 -34.18 -5.38
N GLY A 99 -10.99 -33.20 -6.20
CA GLY A 99 -11.35 -31.78 -6.06
C GLY A 99 -10.35 -30.95 -5.28
N GLU A 100 -9.42 -31.57 -4.61
CA GLU A 100 -8.31 -30.92 -3.91
C GLU A 100 -7.25 -30.37 -4.89
N PHE A 101 -6.34 -29.59 -4.38
CA PHE A 101 -5.21 -29.06 -5.14
C PHE A 101 -3.89 -29.71 -4.68
N LYS A 102 -3.08 -30.09 -5.65
CA LYS A 102 -1.69 -30.45 -5.44
C LYS A 102 -0.81 -29.27 -5.81
N VAL A 103 -0.08 -28.76 -4.87
CA VAL A 103 0.89 -27.67 -5.03
C VAL A 103 2.29 -28.27 -5.02
N ALA A 104 2.94 -28.31 -6.18
CA ALA A 104 4.32 -28.76 -6.29
C ALA A 104 5.28 -27.65 -5.86
N THR A 105 6.21 -27.97 -4.98
CA THR A 105 7.21 -27.01 -4.48
C THR A 105 8.63 -27.61 -4.52
N GLU A 106 9.64 -26.76 -4.39
CA GLU A 106 11.06 -27.23 -4.34
C GLU A 106 11.36 -28.13 -3.15
N GLN A 107 10.56 -28.06 -2.08
CA GLN A 107 10.75 -28.84 -0.86
C GLN A 107 9.74 -29.99 -0.71
N GLY A 108 9.00 -30.30 -1.76
CA GLY A 108 7.99 -31.37 -1.79
C GLY A 108 6.59 -30.86 -2.12
N ASP A 109 5.68 -31.78 -2.30
CA ASP A 109 4.30 -31.50 -2.69
C ASP A 109 3.41 -31.26 -1.47
N ILE A 110 2.43 -30.38 -1.61
CA ILE A 110 1.41 -30.08 -0.60
C ILE A 110 0.04 -30.35 -1.23
N THR A 111 -0.80 -31.12 -0.56
CA THR A 111 -2.20 -31.28 -0.94
C THR A 111 -3.08 -30.44 -0.02
N CYS A 112 -4.04 -29.69 -0.60
CA CYS A 112 -4.92 -28.82 0.14
C CYS A 112 -6.28 -28.63 -0.55
N GLU A 113 -7.29 -28.27 0.21
CA GLU A 113 -8.65 -28.03 -0.28
C GLU A 113 -8.78 -26.70 -1.02
N HIS A 114 -8.03 -25.69 -0.60
CA HIS A 114 -8.09 -24.34 -1.15
C HIS A 114 -6.69 -23.76 -1.39
N VAL A 115 -6.55 -23.01 -2.47
CA VAL A 115 -5.33 -22.24 -2.78
C VAL A 115 -5.69 -20.77 -2.95
N VAL A 116 -4.98 -19.90 -2.23
CA VAL A 116 -5.07 -18.46 -2.43
C VAL A 116 -3.84 -17.99 -3.18
N ASN A 117 -4.05 -17.46 -4.38
CA ASN A 117 -2.98 -16.87 -5.18
C ASN A 117 -2.72 -15.42 -4.73
N ALA A 118 -1.68 -15.22 -3.95
CA ALA A 118 -1.20 -13.91 -3.50
C ALA A 118 0.22 -13.61 -4.04
N ALA A 119 0.53 -14.08 -5.27
CA ALA A 119 1.86 -14.01 -5.86
C ALA A 119 2.24 -12.62 -6.44
N GLY A 120 1.46 -11.56 -6.15
CA GLY A 120 1.76 -10.19 -6.57
C GLY A 120 1.94 -10.08 -8.09
N CYS A 121 3.07 -9.55 -8.54
CA CYS A 121 3.35 -9.38 -9.97
C CYS A 121 3.51 -10.69 -10.77
N TYR A 122 3.51 -11.84 -10.11
CA TYR A 122 3.55 -13.16 -10.74
C TYR A 122 2.20 -13.90 -10.69
N ALA A 123 1.15 -13.26 -10.22
CA ALA A 123 -0.15 -13.91 -10.03
C ALA A 123 -0.77 -14.44 -11.33
N ASP A 124 -0.52 -13.79 -12.47
CA ASP A 124 -0.92 -14.25 -13.80
C ASP A 124 -0.31 -15.61 -14.15
N ARG A 125 0.98 -15.80 -13.86
CA ARG A 125 1.69 -17.06 -14.11
C ARG A 125 1.18 -18.17 -13.22
N VAL A 126 0.91 -17.87 -11.94
CA VAL A 126 0.34 -18.83 -11.00
C VAL A 126 -1.07 -19.24 -11.41
N SER A 127 -1.91 -18.29 -11.81
CA SER A 127 -3.28 -18.56 -12.29
C SER A 127 -3.29 -19.41 -13.57
N ALA A 128 -2.29 -19.21 -14.45
CA ALA A 128 -2.18 -19.94 -15.71
C ALA A 128 -1.98 -21.45 -15.51
N TRP A 129 -1.40 -21.92 -14.40
CA TRP A 129 -1.29 -23.34 -14.09
C TRP A 129 -2.67 -24.04 -13.98
N LEU A 130 -3.70 -23.28 -13.62
CA LEU A 130 -5.09 -23.76 -13.53
C LEU A 130 -5.95 -23.34 -14.73
N GLY A 131 -5.32 -22.85 -15.82
CA GLY A 131 -6.03 -22.40 -17.01
C GLY A 131 -6.79 -21.07 -16.84
N VAL A 132 -6.56 -20.34 -15.73
CA VAL A 132 -7.21 -19.06 -15.47
C VAL A 132 -6.35 -17.93 -16.00
N GLN A 133 -6.90 -17.11 -16.89
CA GLN A 133 -6.24 -15.90 -17.38
C GLN A 133 -6.59 -14.71 -16.49
N THR A 134 -5.59 -14.19 -15.81
CA THR A 134 -5.69 -12.94 -15.05
C THR A 134 -5.19 -11.78 -15.91
N ARG A 135 -6.06 -10.82 -16.20
CA ARG A 135 -5.72 -9.69 -17.08
C ARG A 135 -5.26 -8.50 -16.24
N PHE A 136 -3.98 -8.36 -16.04
CA PHE A 136 -3.36 -7.16 -15.47
C PHE A 136 -2.00 -6.92 -16.11
N ALA A 137 -1.54 -5.68 -16.07
CA ALA A 137 -0.21 -5.29 -16.51
C ALA A 137 0.61 -4.81 -15.32
N ASN A 138 1.82 -5.32 -15.21
CA ASN A 138 2.77 -4.84 -14.21
C ASN A 138 3.36 -3.50 -14.67
N ILE A 139 3.22 -2.48 -13.84
CA ILE A 139 3.82 -1.16 -14.07
C ILE A 139 4.94 -0.98 -13.05
N LYS A 140 6.13 -0.62 -13.54
CA LYS A 140 7.25 -0.29 -12.66
C LYS A 140 7.09 1.14 -12.17
N HIS A 141 6.82 1.30 -10.89
CA HIS A 141 6.83 2.59 -10.21
C HIS A 141 8.24 2.90 -9.72
N GLN A 142 8.79 4.03 -10.15
CA GLN A 142 10.13 4.44 -9.75
C GLN A 142 10.06 5.31 -8.49
N TYR A 143 11.08 5.21 -7.68
CA TYR A 143 11.28 6.07 -6.52
C TYR A 143 12.77 6.37 -6.32
N VAL A 144 13.06 7.42 -5.58
CA VAL A 144 14.40 7.80 -5.20
C VAL A 144 14.49 7.87 -3.67
N VAL A 145 15.53 7.29 -3.12
CA VAL A 145 15.88 7.45 -1.71
C VAL A 145 17.05 8.40 -1.64
N THR A 146 16.85 9.53 -0.99
CA THR A 146 17.92 10.52 -0.76
C THR A 146 18.79 10.12 0.41
N GLY A 147 19.99 10.68 0.47
CA GLY A 147 20.77 10.69 1.70
C GLY A 147 20.09 11.56 2.78
N PRO A 148 20.68 11.60 4.00
CA PRO A 148 20.17 12.46 5.06
C PRO A 148 20.15 13.93 4.60
N VAL A 149 19.02 14.60 4.80
CA VAL A 149 18.84 16.02 4.53
C VAL A 149 18.87 16.75 5.87
N ARG A 150 19.83 17.67 6.02
CA ARG A 150 20.13 18.34 7.28
C ARG A 150 18.90 19.03 7.87
N GLU A 151 18.16 19.74 7.04
CA GLU A 151 16.97 20.50 7.42
C GLU A 151 15.86 19.61 8.01
N PHE A 152 15.78 18.35 7.54
CA PHE A 152 14.84 17.37 8.09
C PHE A 152 15.34 16.79 9.42
N LEU A 153 16.66 16.63 9.58
CA LEU A 153 17.27 16.09 10.80
C LEU A 153 17.23 17.08 11.96
N GLU A 154 17.31 18.38 11.67
CA GLU A 154 17.29 19.45 12.66
C GLU A 154 15.87 19.84 13.13
N ARG A 155 14.85 19.25 12.52
CA ARG A 155 13.44 19.52 12.86
C ARG A 155 12.96 18.60 13.97
N ASP A 156 12.19 19.15 14.90
CA ASP A 156 11.40 18.38 15.86
C ASP A 156 10.15 17.78 15.18
N GLY A 157 10.00 16.46 15.28
CA GLY A 157 8.85 15.73 14.77
C GLY A 157 8.89 15.39 13.29
N GLU A 158 8.02 14.48 12.89
CA GLU A 158 7.88 14.01 11.51
C GLU A 158 6.93 14.92 10.72
N ILE A 159 7.13 14.98 9.41
CA ILE A 159 6.26 15.72 8.48
C ILE A 159 5.23 14.77 7.86
N PRO A 160 4.03 15.25 7.50
CA PRO A 160 3.05 14.46 6.77
C PRO A 160 3.58 13.98 5.43
N VAL A 161 3.12 12.80 5.00
CA VAL A 161 3.36 12.30 3.65
C VAL A 161 2.63 13.20 2.65
N MET A 162 3.34 13.67 1.61
CA MET A 162 2.76 14.52 0.58
C MET A 162 2.50 13.74 -0.69
N ARG A 163 1.37 14.01 -1.34
CA ARG A 163 1.02 13.45 -2.64
C ARG A 163 0.59 14.56 -3.58
N ASP A 164 1.40 14.76 -4.62
CA ASP A 164 1.07 15.59 -5.75
C ASP A 164 0.32 14.74 -6.79
N PRO A 165 -0.76 15.22 -7.41
CA PRO A 165 -1.49 14.48 -8.44
C PRO A 165 -0.73 14.35 -9.77
N HIS A 166 0.33 15.14 -10.01
CA HIS A 166 1.07 15.24 -11.27
C HIS A 166 2.46 14.57 -11.21
#